data_7f65520a50fd6778c514785c52934a49
#
_entry.id   7f65520a50fd6778c514785c52934a49
#
_cell.length_a   1.000
_cell.length_b   1.000
_cell.length_c   1.000
_cell.angle_alpha   90.00
_cell.angle_beta   90.00
_cell.angle_gamma   90.00
#
_symmetry.space_group_name_H-M   'P 1'
#
loop_
_entity.id
_entity.type
_entity.pdbx_description
1 polymer ?
#
loop_
_entity_poly.entity_id
_entity_poly.type
_entity_poly.pdbx_seq_one_letter_code
_entity_poly.pdbx_strand_id
1 'polypeptide(L)'
;KSKVAESLDEFRGQFRYNLLDAPLRRFNAEVPMYAQWDDHEVTNNWYWELRRDNDPRYREGSVARLAARAMRAFQEYMPVRQHPLNPERIHDHFSHGPLLDVFRIDLRAWRGPNSDEQPRELSPEFRILGQAQMAWLKQSLRQSTATWKVIASSMPLGLVVYDNWEHARGAEAIALRDGPAAGRELEIAELLTFIRDEKIANVVWLTADVHYTAAHYYDPEKAQYPHFSPFWEFVSGPLNAGTFGPNPLDNTFGPQLIYRKAPEDGRVNLSPLEGMQFFGQVDIDTESRAMTVTLKDLEGETLFTQLLRPEGEMPTT
;
A
#
# COMPACT_ATOMS: atom_id res chain seq x y z
N LYS A 1 11.50 -2.45 -23.55
CA LYS A 1 10.53 -1.43 -24.02
C LYS A 1 11.30 -0.25 -24.61
N SER A 2 10.83 0.29 -25.74
CA SER A 2 11.55 1.35 -26.47
C SER A 2 11.18 2.77 -26.00
N LYS A 3 10.09 2.93 -25.26
CA LYS A 3 9.62 4.22 -24.71
C LYS A 3 8.66 4.02 -23.54
N VAL A 4 8.40 5.10 -22.80
CA VAL A 4 7.35 5.18 -21.79
C VAL A 4 5.97 5.20 -22.45
N ALA A 5 4.93 4.74 -21.72
CA ALA A 5 3.55 4.83 -22.22
C ALA A 5 3.01 6.25 -22.02
N GLU A 6 2.37 6.81 -23.07
CA GLU A 6 1.79 8.14 -23.05
C GLU A 6 0.37 8.17 -23.62
N SER A 7 0.09 7.41 -24.65
CA SER A 7 -1.24 7.28 -25.22
C SER A 7 -2.04 6.15 -24.55
N LEU A 8 -3.37 6.17 -24.65
CA LEU A 8 -4.21 5.12 -24.12
C LEU A 8 -3.84 3.73 -24.71
N ASP A 9 -3.51 3.67 -26.00
CA ASP A 9 -3.11 2.39 -26.63
C ASP A 9 -1.76 1.88 -26.12
N GLU A 10 -0.85 2.78 -25.76
CA GLU A 10 0.43 2.39 -25.15
C GLU A 10 0.23 1.87 -23.72
N PHE A 11 -0.63 2.49 -22.91
CA PHE A 11 -0.99 1.95 -21.59
C PHE A 11 -1.68 0.58 -21.73
N ARG A 12 -2.64 0.41 -22.62
CA ARG A 12 -3.24 -0.90 -22.95
C ARG A 12 -2.18 -1.90 -23.41
N GLY A 13 -1.18 -1.42 -24.15
CA GLY A 13 -0.05 -2.19 -24.61
C GLY A 13 0.79 -2.79 -23.48
N GLN A 14 0.92 -2.08 -22.34
CA GLN A 14 1.62 -2.62 -21.16
C GLN A 14 0.89 -3.82 -20.58
N PHE A 15 -0.45 -3.74 -20.41
CA PHE A 15 -1.26 -4.88 -19.95
C PHE A 15 -1.19 -6.05 -20.94
N ARG A 16 -1.36 -5.79 -22.24
CA ARG A 16 -1.24 -6.85 -23.28
C ARG A 16 0.13 -7.52 -23.28
N TYR A 17 1.21 -6.75 -23.05
CA TYR A 17 2.56 -7.29 -22.95
C TYR A 17 2.70 -8.24 -21.76
N ASN A 18 2.24 -7.86 -20.58
CA ASN A 18 2.29 -8.71 -19.40
C ASN A 18 1.40 -9.97 -19.56
N LEU A 19 0.28 -9.84 -20.24
CA LEU A 19 -0.59 -10.99 -20.57
C LEU A 19 -0.03 -11.93 -21.66
N LEU A 20 1.17 -11.70 -22.20
CA LEU A 20 1.89 -12.70 -22.98
C LEU A 20 2.41 -13.85 -22.10
N ASP A 21 2.61 -13.59 -20.81
CA ASP A 21 3.01 -14.61 -19.84
C ASP A 21 1.88 -15.61 -19.59
N ALA A 22 2.15 -16.89 -19.83
CA ALA A 22 1.14 -17.94 -19.72
C ALA A 22 0.75 -18.25 -18.26
N PRO A 23 1.69 -18.31 -17.30
CA PRO A 23 1.37 -18.41 -15.88
C PRO A 23 0.46 -17.28 -15.36
N LEU A 24 0.74 -16.02 -15.73
CA LEU A 24 -0.10 -14.89 -15.35
C LEU A 24 -1.53 -15.01 -15.90
N ARG A 25 -1.68 -15.41 -17.19
CA ARG A 25 -3.02 -15.63 -17.76
C ARG A 25 -3.78 -16.74 -17.04
N ARG A 26 -3.10 -17.83 -16.68
CA ARG A 26 -3.69 -18.93 -15.93
C ARG A 26 -4.14 -18.46 -14.53
N PHE A 27 -3.28 -17.75 -13.82
CA PHE A 27 -3.62 -17.18 -12.53
C PHE A 27 -4.87 -16.28 -12.62
N ASN A 28 -4.89 -15.35 -13.58
CA ASN A 28 -6.03 -14.43 -13.77
C ASN A 28 -7.34 -15.15 -14.15
N ALA A 29 -7.26 -16.35 -14.76
CA ALA A 29 -8.45 -17.14 -15.13
C ALA A 29 -8.99 -17.97 -13.97
N GLU A 30 -8.14 -18.35 -13.01
CA GLU A 30 -8.49 -19.30 -11.95
C GLU A 30 -8.68 -18.61 -10.58
N VAL A 31 -8.06 -17.45 -10.34
CA VAL A 31 -8.01 -16.81 -9.02
C VAL A 31 -8.71 -15.46 -9.05
N PRO A 32 -9.77 -15.26 -8.23
CA PRO A 32 -10.37 -13.94 -8.03
C PRO A 32 -9.36 -12.94 -7.46
N MET A 33 -9.35 -11.71 -7.98
CA MET A 33 -8.38 -10.70 -7.61
C MET A 33 -9.04 -9.36 -7.25
N TYR A 34 -8.57 -8.72 -6.19
CA TYR A 34 -8.83 -7.32 -5.88
C TYR A 34 -7.60 -6.50 -6.25
N ALA A 35 -7.62 -5.94 -7.46
CA ALA A 35 -6.51 -5.13 -7.94
C ALA A 35 -6.51 -3.74 -7.30
N GLN A 36 -5.33 -3.25 -6.96
CA GLN A 36 -5.05 -1.89 -6.51
C GLN A 36 -4.00 -1.29 -7.42
N TRP A 37 -4.10 0.00 -7.73
CA TRP A 37 -3.04 0.68 -8.44
C TRP A 37 -2.09 1.39 -7.49
N ASP A 38 -0.89 1.69 -7.99
CA ASP A 38 0.06 2.56 -7.33
C ASP A 38 0.67 3.56 -8.34
N ASP A 39 1.96 3.84 -8.31
CA ASP A 39 2.56 4.84 -9.17
C ASP A 39 2.88 4.31 -10.58
N HIS A 40 3.40 3.10 -10.70
CA HIS A 40 3.86 2.55 -11.97
C HIS A 40 2.74 2.19 -12.96
N GLU A 41 1.49 2.26 -12.57
CA GLU A 41 0.36 2.28 -13.51
C GLU A 41 0.36 3.55 -14.37
N VAL A 42 0.98 4.64 -13.87
CA VAL A 42 1.06 5.94 -14.55
C VAL A 42 2.51 6.32 -14.85
N THR A 43 3.25 6.75 -13.84
CA THR A 43 4.67 7.10 -13.87
C THR A 43 5.22 7.17 -12.45
N ASN A 44 6.51 6.86 -12.28
CA ASN A 44 7.17 6.85 -10.98
C ASN A 44 6.82 8.08 -10.14
N ASN A 45 6.40 7.87 -8.89
CA ASN A 45 6.13 8.85 -7.84
C ASN A 45 5.10 9.93 -8.22
N TRP A 46 4.09 9.60 -9.02
CA TRP A 46 3.17 10.59 -9.56
C TRP A 46 2.17 11.15 -8.54
N TYR A 47 1.78 12.38 -8.79
CA TYR A 47 0.62 13.09 -8.25
C TYR A 47 0.05 13.99 -9.37
N TRP A 48 -1.16 14.54 -9.19
CA TRP A 48 -1.90 15.17 -10.28
C TRP A 48 -1.18 16.39 -10.89
N GLU A 49 -0.51 17.20 -10.07
CA GLU A 49 0.16 18.44 -10.47
C GLU A 49 1.56 18.20 -11.06
N LEU A 50 2.08 16.96 -10.97
CA LEU A 50 3.41 16.63 -11.46
C LEU A 50 3.53 16.91 -12.97
N ARG A 51 4.68 17.49 -13.34
CA ARG A 51 5.04 17.77 -14.73
C ARG A 51 6.28 16.97 -15.13
N ARG A 52 6.24 16.44 -16.37
CA ARG A 52 7.36 15.71 -16.99
C ARG A 52 7.99 16.49 -18.16
N ASP A 53 7.78 17.81 -18.22
CA ASP A 53 8.30 18.67 -19.33
C ASP A 53 9.82 18.61 -19.48
N ASN A 54 10.55 18.35 -18.40
CA ASN A 54 12.01 18.26 -18.39
C ASN A 54 12.54 16.82 -18.50
N ASP A 55 11.68 15.81 -18.64
CA ASP A 55 12.08 14.42 -18.83
C ASP A 55 12.02 14.06 -20.31
N PRO A 56 13.18 13.87 -20.98
CA PRO A 56 13.23 13.65 -22.43
C PRO A 56 12.54 12.36 -22.90
N ARG A 57 12.16 11.48 -21.97
CA ARG A 57 11.41 10.26 -22.27
C ARG A 57 9.95 10.56 -22.60
N TYR A 58 9.40 11.69 -22.13
CA TYR A 58 8.00 12.09 -22.31
C TYR A 58 7.85 13.22 -23.33
N ARG A 59 6.80 13.13 -24.15
CA ARG A 59 6.27 14.23 -24.97
C ARG A 59 5.07 14.88 -24.31
N GLU A 60 4.30 14.10 -23.57
CA GLU A 60 3.17 14.59 -22.74
C GLU A 60 3.71 15.01 -21.37
N GLY A 61 3.82 16.30 -21.14
CA GLY A 61 4.30 16.85 -19.88
C GLY A 61 3.30 16.79 -18.73
N SER A 62 1.99 16.65 -19.02
CA SER A 62 0.94 16.63 -18.02
C SER A 62 0.72 15.22 -17.45
N VAL A 63 1.11 15.00 -16.19
CA VAL A 63 0.86 13.72 -15.52
C VAL A 63 -0.64 13.47 -15.31
N ALA A 64 -1.45 14.51 -15.09
CA ALA A 64 -2.90 14.37 -15.02
C ALA A 64 -3.49 13.74 -16.30
N ARG A 65 -2.97 14.07 -17.48
CA ARG A 65 -3.40 13.44 -18.75
C ARG A 65 -2.92 12.01 -18.87
N LEU A 66 -1.70 11.73 -18.41
CA LEU A 66 -1.17 10.37 -18.36
C LEU A 66 -2.02 9.51 -17.42
N ALA A 67 -2.32 10.02 -16.21
CA ALA A 67 -3.13 9.33 -15.21
C ALA A 67 -4.55 9.02 -15.72
N ALA A 68 -5.21 9.95 -16.40
CA ALA A 68 -6.54 9.71 -16.99
C ALA A 68 -6.53 8.57 -18.03
N ARG A 69 -5.48 8.49 -18.87
CA ARG A 69 -5.30 7.42 -19.86
C ARG A 69 -4.95 6.09 -19.20
N ALA A 70 -4.07 6.13 -18.20
CA ALA A 70 -3.65 4.96 -17.43
C ALA A 70 -4.82 4.37 -16.63
N MET A 71 -5.61 5.22 -15.94
CA MET A 71 -6.82 4.81 -15.23
C MET A 71 -7.79 4.08 -16.14
N ARG A 72 -8.04 4.62 -17.35
CA ARG A 72 -8.89 3.97 -18.32
C ARG A 72 -8.38 2.58 -18.71
N ALA A 73 -7.07 2.45 -18.98
CA ALA A 73 -6.46 1.17 -19.30
C ALA A 73 -6.52 0.20 -18.10
N PHE A 74 -6.23 0.67 -16.88
CA PHE A 74 -6.34 -0.11 -15.66
C PHE A 74 -7.75 -0.69 -15.47
N GLN A 75 -8.79 0.13 -15.62
CA GLN A 75 -10.18 -0.32 -15.49
C GLN A 75 -10.64 -1.28 -16.60
N GLU A 76 -10.03 -1.25 -17.78
CA GLU A 76 -10.32 -2.17 -18.88
C GLU A 76 -9.66 -3.55 -18.69
N TYR A 77 -8.50 -3.61 -18.03
CA TYR A 77 -7.70 -4.83 -17.89
C TYR A 77 -7.75 -5.46 -16.51
N MET A 78 -8.09 -4.69 -15.48
CA MET A 78 -8.26 -5.19 -14.12
C MET A 78 -9.75 -5.32 -13.76
N PRO A 79 -10.19 -6.44 -13.17
CA PRO A 79 -11.60 -6.71 -12.86
C PRO A 79 -12.08 -5.89 -11.65
N VAL A 80 -11.89 -4.58 -11.71
CA VAL A 80 -12.31 -3.65 -10.64
C VAL A 80 -13.77 -3.26 -10.86
N ARG A 81 -14.58 -3.36 -9.80
CA ARG A 81 -15.95 -2.85 -9.85
C ARG A 81 -15.93 -1.33 -10.01
N GLN A 82 -16.56 -0.84 -11.07
CA GLN A 82 -16.77 0.60 -11.25
C GLN A 82 -17.95 1.09 -10.41
N HIS A 83 -17.71 2.14 -9.63
CA HIS A 83 -18.77 2.76 -8.86
C HIS A 83 -19.66 3.65 -9.77
N PRO A 84 -21.00 3.48 -9.79
CA PRO A 84 -21.87 4.17 -10.76
C PRO A 84 -21.76 5.70 -10.72
N LEU A 85 -21.56 6.30 -9.54
CA LEU A 85 -21.48 7.74 -9.36
C LEU A 85 -20.04 8.29 -9.41
N ASN A 86 -19.05 7.42 -9.31
CA ASN A 86 -17.63 7.78 -9.38
C ASN A 86 -16.84 6.63 -10.01
N PRO A 87 -16.86 6.49 -11.33
CA PRO A 87 -16.24 5.35 -12.02
C PRO A 87 -14.71 5.33 -11.87
N GLU A 88 -14.08 6.44 -11.52
CA GLU A 88 -12.63 6.54 -11.29
C GLU A 88 -12.21 6.13 -9.88
N ARG A 89 -13.15 5.84 -9.00
CA ARG A 89 -12.88 5.45 -7.63
C ARG A 89 -12.25 4.05 -7.59
N ILE A 90 -11.03 3.97 -7.02
CA ILE A 90 -10.31 2.70 -6.80
C ILE A 90 -10.61 2.14 -5.40
N HIS A 91 -10.65 2.98 -4.36
CA HIS A 91 -10.89 2.52 -3.00
C HIS A 91 -12.26 1.83 -2.87
N ASP A 92 -12.29 0.69 -2.16
CA ASP A 92 -13.51 -0.10 -2.00
C ASP A 92 -13.43 -1.00 -0.74
N HIS A 93 -14.54 -1.59 -0.37
CA HIS A 93 -14.71 -2.50 0.74
C HIS A 93 -15.25 -3.85 0.27
N PHE A 94 -14.62 -4.93 0.73
CA PHE A 94 -14.96 -6.30 0.39
C PHE A 94 -15.21 -7.10 1.67
N SER A 95 -16.41 -7.66 1.83
CA SER A 95 -16.77 -8.48 2.98
C SER A 95 -16.70 -9.97 2.63
N HIS A 96 -16.02 -10.72 3.48
CA HIS A 96 -15.91 -12.18 3.41
C HIS A 96 -16.55 -12.82 4.64
N GLY A 97 -17.87 -12.70 4.71
CA GLY A 97 -18.66 -13.21 5.83
C GLY A 97 -18.33 -12.53 7.16
N PRO A 98 -18.51 -13.19 8.30
CA PRO A 98 -18.30 -12.58 9.61
C PRO A 98 -16.82 -12.50 10.03
N LEU A 99 -15.90 -13.10 9.25
CA LEU A 99 -14.51 -13.22 9.66
C LEU A 99 -13.61 -12.12 9.13
N LEU A 100 -13.85 -11.59 7.91
CA LEU A 100 -12.92 -10.70 7.26
C LEU A 100 -13.64 -9.61 6.44
N ASP A 101 -13.26 -8.37 6.70
CA ASP A 101 -13.50 -7.22 5.84
C ASP A 101 -12.16 -6.68 5.33
N VAL A 102 -12.08 -6.43 4.02
CA VAL A 102 -10.90 -5.83 3.36
C VAL A 102 -11.25 -4.43 2.88
N PHE A 103 -10.52 -3.45 3.36
CA PHE A 103 -10.63 -2.05 2.97
C PHE A 103 -9.44 -1.70 2.08
N ARG A 104 -9.66 -1.68 0.76
CA ARG A 104 -8.66 -1.25 -0.21
C ARG A 104 -8.65 0.27 -0.28
N ILE A 105 -7.54 0.89 0.08
CA ILE A 105 -7.38 2.35 0.04
C ILE A 105 -6.56 2.77 -1.19
N ASP A 106 -6.75 3.99 -1.65
CA ASP A 106 -6.06 4.58 -2.81
C ASP A 106 -5.17 5.73 -2.33
N LEU A 107 -3.85 5.54 -2.39
CA LEU A 107 -2.88 6.54 -1.97
C LEU A 107 -2.41 7.45 -3.14
N ARG A 108 -2.99 7.32 -4.33
CA ARG A 108 -2.56 8.05 -5.52
C ARG A 108 -3.56 9.11 -5.99
N ALA A 109 -4.84 8.73 -6.12
CA ALA A 109 -5.84 9.61 -6.74
C ALA A 109 -6.17 10.87 -5.93
N TRP A 110 -5.89 10.88 -4.63
CA TRP A 110 -6.32 11.95 -3.71
C TRP A 110 -5.19 12.67 -3.01
N ARG A 111 -3.95 12.29 -3.31
CA ARG A 111 -2.76 12.83 -2.65
C ARG A 111 -2.40 14.21 -3.16
N GLY A 112 -1.86 15.04 -2.26
CA GLY A 112 -1.15 16.25 -2.61
C GLY A 112 0.26 15.98 -3.15
N PRO A 113 0.96 17.02 -3.61
CA PRO A 113 2.32 16.92 -4.15
C PRO A 113 3.32 16.28 -3.18
N ASN A 114 4.34 15.62 -3.72
CA ASN A 114 5.49 15.17 -2.94
C ASN A 114 6.28 16.38 -2.45
N SER A 115 6.52 16.48 -1.15
CA SER A 115 7.13 17.66 -0.53
C SER A 115 8.08 17.28 0.61
N ASP A 116 9.09 18.12 0.83
CA ASP A 116 9.95 18.10 2.02
C ASP A 116 9.32 18.78 3.22
N GLU A 117 8.25 19.53 2.99
CA GLU A 117 7.59 20.29 4.04
C GLU A 117 6.87 19.37 5.03
N GLN A 118 7.00 19.71 6.31
CA GLN A 118 6.41 18.95 7.43
C GLN A 118 5.58 19.89 8.32
N PRO A 119 4.44 20.41 7.81
CA PRO A 119 3.57 21.24 8.63
C PRO A 119 2.98 20.44 9.80
N ARG A 120 2.66 21.15 10.88
CA ARG A 120 2.01 20.58 12.08
C ARG A 120 0.48 20.67 12.02
N GLU A 121 -0.04 21.25 10.97
CA GLU A 121 -1.47 21.35 10.71
C GLU A 121 -1.79 20.68 9.37
N LEU A 122 -2.85 19.88 9.34
CA LEU A 122 -3.25 19.17 8.16
C LEU A 122 -3.98 20.10 7.19
N SER A 123 -3.41 20.25 5.99
CA SER A 123 -4.03 20.96 4.88
C SER A 123 -4.25 20.02 3.69
N PRO A 124 -5.05 20.40 2.68
CA PRO A 124 -5.32 19.56 1.52
C PRO A 124 -4.05 19.09 0.79
N GLU A 125 -3.02 19.92 0.72
CA GLU A 125 -1.75 19.63 0.04
C GLU A 125 -0.94 18.51 0.71
N PHE A 126 -1.19 18.26 2.00
CA PHE A 126 -0.50 17.22 2.77
C PHE A 126 -1.38 16.00 3.05
N ARG A 127 -2.53 15.90 2.39
CA ARG A 127 -3.32 14.68 2.45
C ARG A 127 -2.80 13.63 1.46
N ILE A 128 -2.90 12.36 1.84
CA ILE A 128 -2.58 11.22 0.99
C ILE A 128 -3.83 10.40 0.63
N LEU A 129 -4.81 10.32 1.53
CA LEU A 129 -6.11 9.69 1.32
C LEU A 129 -7.14 10.69 0.78
N GLY A 130 -7.02 11.94 1.17
CA GLY A 130 -8.01 12.97 0.93
C GLY A 130 -9.26 12.84 1.80
N GLN A 131 -9.95 13.97 1.98
CA GLN A 131 -11.05 14.07 2.94
C GLN A 131 -12.21 13.11 2.67
N ALA A 132 -12.58 12.93 1.41
CA ALA A 132 -13.73 12.08 1.04
C ALA A 132 -13.44 10.59 1.30
N GLN A 133 -12.25 10.12 0.93
CA GLN A 133 -11.84 8.73 1.18
C GLN A 133 -11.66 8.48 2.68
N MET A 134 -11.07 9.42 3.43
CA MET A 134 -10.94 9.32 4.89
C MET A 134 -12.31 9.19 5.56
N ALA A 135 -13.29 10.01 5.17
CA ALA A 135 -14.64 9.93 5.71
C ALA A 135 -15.30 8.58 5.41
N TRP A 136 -15.16 8.11 4.17
CA TRP A 136 -15.64 6.79 3.76
C TRP A 136 -14.98 5.66 4.55
N LEU A 137 -13.66 5.68 4.71
CA LEU A 137 -12.91 4.64 5.43
C LEU A 137 -13.33 4.57 6.90
N LYS A 138 -13.41 5.72 7.57
CA LYS A 138 -13.88 5.81 8.96
C LYS A 138 -15.30 5.26 9.12
N GLN A 139 -16.20 5.63 8.24
CA GLN A 139 -17.57 5.13 8.26
C GLN A 139 -17.61 3.61 8.03
N SER A 140 -16.87 3.11 7.05
CA SER A 140 -16.85 1.69 6.71
C SER A 140 -16.24 0.84 7.83
N LEU A 141 -15.15 1.30 8.44
CA LEU A 141 -14.54 0.65 9.61
C LEU A 141 -15.51 0.59 10.81
N ARG A 142 -16.22 1.72 11.09
CA ARG A 142 -17.22 1.77 12.18
C ARG A 142 -18.39 0.80 11.95
N GLN A 143 -18.79 0.60 10.69
CA GLN A 143 -19.90 -0.28 10.32
C GLN A 143 -19.51 -1.76 10.22
N SER A 144 -18.22 -2.06 10.15
CA SER A 144 -17.72 -3.42 10.03
C SER A 144 -18.00 -4.24 11.29
N THR A 145 -18.66 -5.36 11.11
CA THR A 145 -18.89 -6.37 12.16
C THR A 145 -17.98 -7.58 12.02
N ALA A 146 -17.12 -7.62 11.01
CA ALA A 146 -16.18 -8.72 10.81
C ALA A 146 -15.18 -8.83 11.97
N THR A 147 -14.71 -10.03 12.26
CA THR A 147 -13.66 -10.26 13.26
C THR A 147 -12.39 -9.48 12.90
N TRP A 148 -11.92 -9.61 11.67
CA TRP A 148 -10.71 -8.96 11.16
C TRP A 148 -11.04 -7.85 10.18
N LYS A 149 -10.34 -6.72 10.30
CA LYS A 149 -10.36 -5.58 9.38
C LYS A 149 -8.98 -5.44 8.77
N VAL A 150 -8.84 -5.81 7.52
CA VAL A 150 -7.60 -5.64 6.77
C VAL A 150 -7.65 -4.33 6.00
N ILE A 151 -6.70 -3.44 6.26
CA ILE A 151 -6.48 -2.25 5.43
C ILE A 151 -5.39 -2.59 4.41
N ALA A 152 -5.79 -2.71 3.15
CA ALA A 152 -4.88 -2.94 2.03
C ALA A 152 -4.42 -1.58 1.48
N SER A 153 -3.14 -1.28 1.70
CA SER A 153 -2.47 -0.05 1.30
C SER A 153 -1.39 -0.34 0.25
N SER A 154 -1.23 0.53 -0.74
CA SER A 154 -0.12 0.37 -1.69
C SER A 154 1.23 0.62 -1.05
N MET A 155 1.31 1.48 -0.02
CA MET A 155 2.57 1.85 0.64
C MET A 155 2.55 1.53 2.13
N PRO A 156 3.73 1.28 2.74
CA PRO A 156 3.90 1.15 4.19
C PRO A 156 3.70 2.48 4.92
N LEU A 157 3.36 2.39 6.22
CA LEU A 157 3.09 3.56 7.04
C LEU A 157 4.36 4.22 7.60
N GLY A 158 5.31 3.42 8.09
CA GLY A 158 6.48 3.91 8.82
C GLY A 158 7.81 3.66 8.10
N LEU A 159 7.79 3.39 6.80
CA LEU A 159 8.99 3.31 5.98
C LEU A 159 9.17 4.61 5.18
N VAL A 160 10.36 5.20 5.28
CA VAL A 160 10.70 6.40 4.53
C VAL A 160 10.96 6.05 3.07
N VAL A 161 10.18 6.64 2.18
CA VAL A 161 10.36 6.58 0.73
C VAL A 161 10.50 8.00 0.19
N TYR A 162 11.67 8.32 -0.36
CA TYR A 162 11.93 9.63 -0.92
C TYR A 162 11.48 9.71 -2.38
N ASP A 163 10.92 10.85 -2.79
CA ASP A 163 10.69 11.15 -4.21
C ASP A 163 12.01 11.29 -4.97
N ASN A 164 13.00 11.88 -4.33
CA ASN A 164 14.36 12.02 -4.83
C ASN A 164 15.37 11.38 -3.85
N TRP A 165 15.79 10.14 -4.15
CA TRP A 165 16.74 9.40 -3.34
C TRP A 165 18.16 9.97 -3.37
N GLU A 166 18.59 10.59 -4.47
CA GLU A 166 19.93 11.19 -4.58
C GLU A 166 20.14 12.30 -3.54
N HIS A 167 19.08 13.03 -3.23
CA HIS A 167 19.12 14.15 -2.30
C HIS A 167 18.35 13.89 -1.00
N ALA A 168 17.78 12.70 -0.82
CA ALA A 168 16.92 12.31 0.32
C ALA A 168 15.80 13.35 0.56
N ARG A 169 15.04 13.69 -0.49
CA ARG A 169 14.04 14.76 -0.51
C ARG A 169 12.69 14.29 -1.02
N GLY A 170 11.65 14.96 -0.51
CA GLY A 170 10.25 14.76 -0.87
C GLY A 170 9.67 13.49 -0.27
N ALA A 171 8.59 13.61 0.49
CA ALA A 171 7.84 12.45 0.96
C ALA A 171 7.09 11.83 -0.22
N GLU A 172 7.53 10.66 -0.67
CA GLU A 172 6.79 9.85 -1.63
C GLU A 172 5.73 9.03 -0.91
N ALA A 173 6.08 8.33 0.16
CA ALA A 173 5.16 7.63 1.05
C ALA A 173 4.58 8.56 2.14
N ILE A 174 4.16 7.97 3.25
CA ILE A 174 3.57 8.65 4.40
C ILE A 174 4.65 9.25 5.29
N ALA A 175 5.62 8.42 5.69
CA ALA A 175 6.73 8.77 6.55
C ALA A 175 7.81 9.57 5.83
N LEU A 176 8.47 10.50 6.52
CA LEU A 176 9.59 11.25 5.97
C LEU A 176 10.76 11.39 6.94
N ARG A 177 10.52 11.63 8.21
CA ARG A 177 11.58 11.80 9.22
C ARG A 177 11.05 11.61 10.63
N ASP A 178 11.93 11.15 11.50
CA ASP A 178 11.67 10.98 12.92
C ASP A 178 11.09 12.23 13.59
N GLY A 179 10.12 12.03 14.47
CA GLY A 179 9.57 13.07 15.31
C GLY A 179 8.06 12.97 15.56
N PRO A 180 7.44 14.02 16.11
CA PRO A 180 5.99 14.11 16.21
C PRO A 180 5.34 14.17 14.83
N ALA A 181 4.14 13.59 14.70
CA ALA A 181 3.41 13.53 13.43
C ALA A 181 3.35 14.90 12.72
N ALA A 182 3.68 14.90 11.43
CA ALA A 182 3.76 16.08 10.59
C ALA A 182 3.47 15.73 9.12
N GLY A 183 3.15 16.72 8.30
CA GLY A 183 2.89 16.49 6.88
C GLY A 183 1.79 15.44 6.66
N ARG A 184 2.06 14.43 5.85
CA ARG A 184 1.13 13.33 5.52
C ARG A 184 0.80 12.42 6.71
N GLU A 185 1.71 12.31 7.66
CA GLU A 185 1.50 11.52 8.88
C GLU A 185 0.32 12.02 9.71
N LEU A 186 -0.02 13.30 9.63
CA LEU A 186 -1.18 13.88 10.33
C LEU A 186 -2.50 13.23 9.91
N GLU A 187 -2.65 12.88 8.63
CA GLU A 187 -3.86 12.20 8.16
C GLU A 187 -3.94 10.76 8.66
N ILE A 188 -2.80 10.06 8.72
CA ILE A 188 -2.73 8.70 9.30
C ILE A 188 -2.91 8.76 10.82
N ALA A 189 -2.34 9.74 11.51
CA ALA A 189 -2.57 9.98 12.94
C ALA A 189 -4.06 10.20 13.25
N GLU A 190 -4.77 10.94 12.39
CA GLU A 190 -6.23 11.12 12.46
C GLU A 190 -6.99 9.78 12.34
N LEU A 191 -6.58 8.91 11.41
CA LEU A 191 -7.18 7.59 11.23
C LEU A 191 -6.90 6.66 12.40
N LEU A 192 -5.64 6.56 12.83
CA LEU A 192 -5.24 5.68 13.92
C LEU A 192 -5.89 6.07 15.25
N THR A 193 -5.98 7.38 15.52
CA THR A 193 -6.71 7.91 16.69
C THR A 193 -8.19 7.53 16.62
N PHE A 194 -8.82 7.70 15.46
CA PHE A 194 -10.22 7.30 15.27
C PHE A 194 -10.43 5.81 15.54
N ILE A 195 -9.56 4.93 15.02
CA ILE A 195 -9.63 3.48 15.25
C ILE A 195 -9.59 3.16 16.74
N ARG A 196 -8.68 3.80 17.50
CA ARG A 196 -8.56 3.64 18.95
C ARG A 196 -9.81 4.13 19.69
N ASP A 197 -10.26 5.36 19.40
CA ASP A 197 -11.35 6.02 20.13
C ASP A 197 -12.69 5.34 19.91
N GLU A 198 -12.94 4.82 18.70
CA GLU A 198 -14.10 4.00 18.36
C GLU A 198 -13.95 2.53 18.80
N LYS A 199 -12.82 2.18 19.41
CA LYS A 199 -12.51 0.80 19.85
C LYS A 199 -12.66 -0.25 18.73
N ILE A 200 -12.21 0.10 17.53
CA ILE A 200 -12.23 -0.79 16.38
C ILE A 200 -11.06 -1.77 16.53
N ALA A 201 -11.36 -3.00 16.94
CA ALA A 201 -10.37 -4.04 17.20
C ALA A 201 -9.99 -4.83 15.94
N ASN A 202 -8.87 -5.56 16.02
CA ASN A 202 -8.40 -6.51 15.03
C ASN A 202 -8.13 -5.90 13.65
N VAL A 203 -7.50 -4.73 13.63
CA VAL A 203 -7.05 -4.06 12.42
C VAL A 203 -5.64 -4.50 12.06
N VAL A 204 -5.45 -4.95 10.82
CA VAL A 204 -4.16 -5.38 10.27
C VAL A 204 -3.90 -4.64 8.96
N TRP A 205 -2.67 -4.19 8.74
CA TRP A 205 -2.27 -3.54 7.50
C TRP A 205 -1.50 -4.51 6.61
N LEU A 206 -1.90 -4.59 5.34
CA LEU A 206 -1.16 -5.27 4.28
C LEU A 206 -0.67 -4.23 3.29
N THR A 207 0.64 -4.19 3.06
CA THR A 207 1.29 -3.12 2.29
C THR A 207 2.30 -3.69 1.28
N ALA A 208 2.81 -2.84 0.38
CA ALA A 208 3.69 -3.23 -0.72
C ALA A 208 4.72 -2.12 -1.04
N ASP A 209 4.89 -1.75 -2.31
CA ASP A 209 5.67 -0.64 -2.88
C ASP A 209 7.20 -0.79 -2.75
N VAL A 210 7.73 -1.02 -1.57
CA VAL A 210 9.17 -0.93 -1.28
C VAL A 210 10.02 -2.07 -1.84
N HIS A 211 9.42 -3.03 -2.55
CA HIS A 211 10.08 -4.11 -3.29
C HIS A 211 10.97 -5.05 -2.44
N TYR A 212 10.55 -5.31 -1.22
CA TYR A 212 11.05 -6.36 -0.33
C TYR A 212 9.96 -6.80 0.63
N THR A 213 10.19 -7.85 1.42
CA THR A 213 9.22 -8.31 2.40
C THR A 213 9.65 -8.01 3.83
N ALA A 214 8.69 -7.59 4.67
CA ALA A 214 8.91 -7.26 6.07
C ALA A 214 7.65 -7.44 6.92
N ALA A 215 7.84 -7.58 8.23
CA ALA A 215 6.79 -7.51 9.23
C ALA A 215 7.16 -6.47 10.28
N HIS A 216 6.26 -5.52 10.52
CA HIS A 216 6.40 -4.46 11.50
C HIS A 216 5.30 -4.57 12.56
N TYR A 217 5.67 -4.35 13.82
CA TYR A 217 4.71 -4.15 14.90
C TYR A 217 4.77 -2.71 15.36
N TYR A 218 3.64 -2.03 15.30
CA TYR A 218 3.51 -0.64 15.73
C TYR A 218 3.08 -0.60 17.18
N ASP A 219 3.97 -0.03 18.01
CA ASP A 219 3.81 0.03 19.46
C ASP A 219 3.70 1.49 19.91
N PRO A 220 2.54 1.90 20.46
CA PRO A 220 2.35 3.27 20.95
C PRO A 220 3.34 3.66 22.05
N GLU A 221 3.90 2.69 22.81
CA GLU A 221 4.92 2.98 23.84
C GLU A 221 6.29 3.33 23.23
N LYS A 222 6.51 3.01 21.97
CA LYS A 222 7.74 3.33 21.20
C LYS A 222 7.56 4.51 20.25
N ALA A 223 6.34 5.01 20.10
CA ALA A 223 5.98 6.03 19.12
C ALA A 223 6.18 7.46 19.67
N GLN A 224 6.54 8.38 18.80
CA GLN A 224 6.47 9.82 19.06
C GLN A 224 5.02 10.33 19.08
N TYR A 225 4.14 9.64 18.37
CA TYR A 225 2.70 9.85 18.37
C TYR A 225 2.01 8.61 18.98
N PRO A 226 1.71 8.59 20.29
CA PRO A 226 1.23 7.38 20.99
C PRO A 226 -0.30 7.21 20.99
N HIS A 227 -1.05 8.03 20.26
CA HIS A 227 -2.51 8.08 20.36
C HIS A 227 -3.21 7.06 19.43
N PHE A 228 -2.78 5.79 19.46
CA PHE A 228 -3.37 4.69 18.69
C PHE A 228 -3.34 3.38 19.48
N SER A 229 -4.07 2.36 19.01
CA SER A 229 -3.95 0.98 19.49
C SER A 229 -2.85 0.24 18.72
N PRO A 230 -2.07 -0.65 19.33
CA PRO A 230 -1.01 -1.38 18.64
C PRO A 230 -1.56 -2.20 17.48
N PHE A 231 -0.79 -2.34 16.40
CA PHE A 231 -1.19 -3.09 15.22
C PHE A 231 0.00 -3.68 14.46
N TRP A 232 -0.30 -4.63 13.56
CA TRP A 232 0.66 -5.24 12.65
C TRP A 232 0.54 -4.67 11.25
N GLU A 233 1.70 -4.51 10.61
CA GLU A 233 1.83 -4.25 9.18
C GLU A 233 2.71 -5.32 8.55
N PHE A 234 2.22 -5.92 7.45
CA PHE A 234 2.98 -6.89 6.67
C PHE A 234 3.19 -6.34 5.26
N VAL A 235 4.46 -6.22 4.91
CA VAL A 235 4.90 -5.73 3.59
C VAL A 235 5.23 -6.93 2.73
N SER A 236 4.65 -7.02 1.54
CA SER A 236 4.88 -8.12 0.61
C SER A 236 5.07 -7.63 -0.82
N GLY A 237 6.07 -8.17 -1.47
CA GLY A 237 6.44 -7.88 -2.85
C GLY A 237 7.96 -7.80 -3.02
N PRO A 238 8.44 -7.62 -4.24
CA PRO A 238 7.68 -7.63 -5.49
C PRO A 238 7.31 -9.05 -5.95
N LEU A 239 6.31 -9.18 -6.84
CA LEU A 239 6.00 -10.46 -7.51
C LEU A 239 6.83 -10.66 -8.78
N ASN A 240 7.14 -9.57 -9.50
CA ASN A 240 7.93 -9.58 -10.74
C ASN A 240 8.47 -8.18 -11.05
N ALA A 241 9.32 -7.66 -10.17
CA ALA A 241 9.98 -6.37 -10.36
C ALA A 241 11.38 -6.38 -9.77
N GLY A 242 12.18 -5.36 -10.05
CA GLY A 242 13.47 -5.18 -9.41
C GLY A 242 13.32 -5.00 -7.91
N THR A 243 14.26 -5.54 -7.12
CA THR A 243 14.23 -5.46 -5.67
C THR A 243 15.06 -4.29 -5.16
N PHE A 244 14.58 -3.60 -4.14
CA PHE A 244 15.20 -2.42 -3.54
C PHE A 244 15.27 -2.56 -2.01
N GLY A 245 15.70 -1.50 -1.33
CA GLY A 245 15.73 -1.38 0.12
C GLY A 245 17.01 -1.93 0.76
N PRO A 246 17.02 -2.08 2.09
CA PRO A 246 15.92 -1.72 2.97
C PRO A 246 15.76 -0.20 3.17
N ASN A 247 14.54 0.25 3.35
CA ASN A 247 14.21 1.63 3.65
C ASN A 247 14.45 1.95 5.14
N PRO A 248 14.81 3.21 5.49
CA PRO A 248 14.82 3.65 6.87
C PRO A 248 13.43 3.58 7.51
N LEU A 249 13.37 3.26 8.80
CA LEU A 249 12.18 3.38 9.60
C LEU A 249 12.06 4.81 10.16
N ASP A 250 10.82 5.28 10.26
CA ASP A 250 10.45 6.52 10.91
C ASP A 250 9.79 6.22 12.27
N ASN A 251 10.17 6.93 13.32
CA ASN A 251 9.70 6.65 14.67
C ASN A 251 8.38 7.32 15.06
N THR A 252 7.74 8.06 14.16
CA THR A 252 6.49 8.78 14.43
C THR A 252 5.43 7.85 15.01
N PHE A 253 5.18 6.71 14.39
CA PHE A 253 4.26 5.68 14.87
C PHE A 253 4.97 4.47 15.52
N GLY A 254 6.26 4.56 15.79
CA GLY A 254 7.03 3.57 16.55
C GLY A 254 7.09 2.16 15.95
N PRO A 255 7.31 1.99 14.62
CA PRO A 255 7.41 0.66 14.02
C PRO A 255 8.60 -0.12 14.58
N GLN A 256 8.33 -1.34 15.00
CA GLN A 256 9.34 -2.32 15.42
C GLN A 256 9.56 -3.28 14.25
N LEU A 257 10.79 -3.38 13.76
CA LEU A 257 11.16 -4.38 12.76
C LEU A 257 11.18 -5.76 13.41
N ILE A 258 10.20 -6.61 13.06
CA ILE A 258 10.12 -7.98 13.56
C ILE A 258 10.78 -8.96 12.59
N TYR A 259 10.56 -8.75 11.29
CA TYR A 259 11.16 -9.56 10.23
C TYR A 259 11.43 -8.69 8.99
N ARG A 260 12.49 -9.03 8.25
CA ARG A 260 12.78 -8.42 6.95
C ARG A 260 13.64 -9.36 6.09
N LYS A 261 13.30 -9.46 4.81
CA LYS A 261 14.18 -9.99 3.76
C LYS A 261 14.23 -8.99 2.62
N ALA A 262 15.37 -8.33 2.48
CA ALA A 262 15.65 -7.28 1.50
C ALA A 262 17.06 -7.48 0.92
N PRO A 263 17.43 -6.84 -0.20
CA PRO A 263 18.80 -6.87 -0.70
C PRO A 263 19.81 -6.44 0.37
N GLU A 264 20.95 -7.11 0.39
CA GLU A 264 22.07 -6.79 1.27
C GLU A 264 23.09 -5.90 0.54
N ASP A 265 23.99 -5.28 1.29
CA ASP A 265 25.18 -4.56 0.77
C ASP A 265 24.88 -3.43 -0.21
N GLY A 266 23.74 -2.75 -0.09
CA GLY A 266 23.35 -1.64 -0.96
C GLY A 266 23.07 -2.03 -2.41
N ARG A 267 22.88 -3.31 -2.70
CA ARG A 267 22.45 -3.79 -4.01
C ARG A 267 21.03 -3.32 -4.30
N VAL A 268 20.82 -2.76 -5.48
CA VAL A 268 19.53 -2.23 -5.90
C VAL A 268 19.11 -2.77 -7.26
N ASN A 269 17.82 -2.76 -7.54
CA ASN A 269 17.23 -3.18 -8.81
C ASN A 269 17.66 -4.59 -9.23
N LEU A 270 17.64 -5.52 -8.26
CA LEU A 270 17.98 -6.91 -8.55
C LEU A 270 16.96 -7.53 -9.50
N SER A 271 17.45 -8.32 -10.46
CA SER A 271 16.58 -9.06 -11.36
C SER A 271 15.66 -10.02 -10.61
N PRO A 272 14.41 -10.25 -11.05
CA PRO A 272 13.57 -11.32 -10.53
C PRO A 272 14.25 -12.71 -10.53
N LEU A 273 15.19 -12.94 -11.45
CA LEU A 273 15.97 -14.18 -11.51
C LEU A 273 16.93 -14.39 -10.32
N GLU A 274 17.16 -13.36 -9.51
CA GLU A 274 17.97 -13.45 -8.29
C GLU A 274 17.16 -13.88 -7.06
N GLY A 275 15.87 -14.18 -7.22
CA GLY A 275 15.02 -14.82 -6.20
C GLY A 275 14.45 -13.91 -5.13
N MET A 276 14.68 -12.59 -5.18
CA MET A 276 14.12 -11.63 -4.22
C MET A 276 12.69 -11.21 -4.61
N GLN A 277 11.82 -12.20 -4.81
CA GLN A 277 10.40 -12.00 -5.13
C GLN A 277 9.57 -12.65 -4.02
N PHE A 278 8.53 -11.95 -3.56
CA PHE A 278 7.82 -12.33 -2.33
C PHE A 278 6.32 -12.14 -2.46
N PHE A 279 5.57 -12.92 -1.69
CA PHE A 279 4.14 -12.72 -1.49
C PHE A 279 3.73 -13.03 -0.04
N GLY A 280 2.58 -12.51 0.38
CA GLY A 280 1.97 -12.81 1.66
C GLY A 280 0.79 -13.77 1.50
N GLN A 281 0.61 -14.66 2.46
CA GLN A 281 -0.57 -15.51 2.61
C GLN A 281 -1.25 -15.21 3.92
N VAL A 282 -2.59 -15.12 3.91
CA VAL A 282 -3.41 -14.93 5.11
C VAL A 282 -4.39 -16.07 5.21
N ASP A 283 -4.34 -16.79 6.32
CA ASP A 283 -5.28 -17.86 6.67
C ASP A 283 -6.04 -17.47 7.93
N ILE A 284 -7.38 -17.65 7.92
CA ILE A 284 -8.23 -17.41 9.09
C ILE A 284 -8.91 -18.72 9.46
N ASP A 285 -8.59 -19.21 10.65
CA ASP A 285 -9.23 -20.39 11.18
C ASP A 285 -10.69 -20.10 11.60
N THR A 286 -11.63 -20.90 11.15
CA THR A 286 -13.06 -20.62 11.31
C THR A 286 -13.56 -20.89 12.74
N GLU A 287 -12.88 -21.71 13.53
CA GLU A 287 -13.28 -22.06 14.90
C GLU A 287 -12.68 -21.08 15.90
N SER A 288 -11.36 -20.94 15.89
CA SER A 288 -10.63 -20.02 16.78
C SER A 288 -10.63 -18.57 16.32
N ARG A 289 -11.04 -18.31 15.07
CA ARG A 289 -10.97 -17.02 14.37
C ARG A 289 -9.56 -16.42 14.33
N ALA A 290 -8.54 -17.18 14.68
CA ALA A 290 -7.18 -16.74 14.62
C ALA A 290 -6.75 -16.46 13.17
N MET A 291 -6.01 -15.36 12.94
CA MET A 291 -5.43 -15.05 11.65
C MET A 291 -3.95 -15.42 11.66
N THR A 292 -3.52 -16.18 10.67
CA THR A 292 -2.12 -16.47 10.42
C THR A 292 -1.66 -15.74 9.19
N VAL A 293 -0.65 -14.88 9.33
CA VAL A 293 -0.01 -14.20 8.20
C VAL A 293 1.34 -14.83 7.97
N THR A 294 1.60 -15.29 6.73
CA THR A 294 2.83 -15.95 6.32
C THR A 294 3.45 -15.20 5.16
N LEU A 295 4.70 -14.78 5.31
CA LEU A 295 5.50 -14.19 4.24
C LEU A 295 6.28 -15.31 3.56
N LYS A 296 6.24 -15.35 2.23
CA LYS A 296 6.79 -16.43 1.41
C LYS A 296 7.64 -15.87 0.27
N ASP A 297 8.57 -16.68 -0.19
CA ASP A 297 9.35 -16.40 -1.40
C ASP A 297 8.71 -16.98 -2.67
N LEU A 298 9.42 -16.82 -3.78
CA LEU A 298 8.98 -17.26 -5.11
C LEU A 298 8.68 -18.76 -5.19
N GLU A 299 9.41 -19.58 -4.45
CA GLU A 299 9.25 -21.04 -4.41
C GLU A 299 8.11 -21.46 -3.47
N GLY A 300 7.52 -20.51 -2.76
CA GLY A 300 6.46 -20.74 -1.76
C GLY A 300 6.98 -21.17 -0.41
N GLU A 301 8.31 -21.11 -0.19
CA GLU A 301 8.92 -21.40 1.11
C GLU A 301 8.53 -20.35 2.15
N THR A 302 8.26 -20.81 3.35
CA THR A 302 7.89 -19.94 4.46
C THR A 302 9.12 -19.21 5.00
N LEU A 303 9.10 -17.90 4.94
CA LEU A 303 10.15 -17.02 5.44
C LEU A 303 9.86 -16.53 6.86
N PHE A 304 8.59 -16.19 7.13
CA PHE A 304 8.12 -15.69 8.42
C PHE A 304 6.65 -16.02 8.59
N THR A 305 6.23 -16.30 9.83
CA THR A 305 4.82 -16.54 10.18
C THR A 305 4.47 -15.81 11.47
N GLN A 306 3.33 -15.12 11.46
CA GLN A 306 2.74 -14.49 12.64
C GLN A 306 1.32 -14.99 12.86
N LEU A 307 1.06 -15.57 14.01
CA LEU A 307 -0.29 -15.90 14.48
C LEU A 307 -0.85 -14.71 15.28
N LEU A 308 -2.01 -14.23 14.87
CA LEU A 308 -2.77 -13.18 15.53
C LEU A 308 -4.04 -13.79 16.14
N ARG A 309 -4.34 -13.48 17.39
CA ARG A 309 -5.59 -13.88 18.06
C ARG A 309 -6.52 -12.68 18.11
N PRO A 310 -7.82 -12.85 17.82
CA PRO A 310 -8.75 -11.73 17.88
C PRO A 310 -8.91 -11.23 19.32
N GLU A 311 -9.00 -9.92 19.49
CA GLU A 311 -9.36 -9.32 20.77
C GLU A 311 -10.82 -9.60 21.11
N GLY A 312 -11.12 -9.80 22.40
CA GLY A 312 -12.48 -9.99 22.91
C GLY A 312 -12.91 -11.45 23.08
N GLU A 313 -12.07 -12.42 22.72
CA GLU A 313 -12.31 -13.82 23.02
C GLU A 313 -11.48 -14.25 24.24
N MET A 314 -12.17 -14.62 25.30
CA MET A 314 -11.52 -15.34 26.41
C MET A 314 -11.04 -16.71 25.89
N PRO A 315 -9.85 -17.18 26.27
CA PRO A 315 -9.46 -18.55 25.96
C PRO A 315 -10.54 -19.49 26.51
N THR A 316 -11.15 -20.26 25.62
CA THR A 316 -11.98 -21.40 26.05
C THR A 316 -11.06 -22.36 26.80
N THR A 317 -11.27 -22.43 28.11
CA THR A 317 -10.58 -23.36 29.02
C THR A 317 -10.84 -24.84 28.64
#